data_614ebdd6f7351ecd26d6c73035d5eb46
#
_entry.id   614ebdd6f7351ecd26d6c73035d5eb46
#
_cell.length_a   1.000
_cell.length_b   1.000
_cell.length_c   1.000
_cell.angle_alpha   90.00
_cell.angle_beta   90.00
_cell.angle_gamma   90.00
#
_symmetry.space_group_name_H-M   'P 1'
#
loop_
_entity.id
_entity.type
_entity.pdbx_description
1 polymer ?
#
loop_
_entity_poly.entity_id
_entity_poly.type
_entity_poly.pdbx_seq_one_letter_code
_entity_poly.pdbx_strand_id
1 'polypeptide(L)'
;MSNIKDKVVIITGASSGIGEAAAKELASKGAKLVLAARREERLQKLQGEIEQSGGTAIYKVTDVTSQAQMEELAAYALKEFGKIDVLVNNAGIMPQAFLFKKMVDEWDQMIDVNIKGVLYAIAAVLPSMREQKSGHIINLSSVAGHNIYPGGTVYCGTKHAVRAISEGLRQEEAMSGTNIRVTNVSPGAVSSELLDTTSDAESKAGLNEFYKIAIDADSIARAITFAIEQPSDVAINEMIIRPTVQVG
;
A
#
# COMPACT_ATOMS: atom_id res chain seq x y z
N MET A 1 19.17 10.80 14.30
CA MET A 1 17.81 10.41 14.74
C MET A 1 17.05 9.99 13.50
N SER A 2 16.26 8.92 13.56
CA SER A 2 15.46 8.50 12.40
C SER A 2 14.39 9.54 12.07
N ASN A 3 14.26 9.90 10.78
CA ASN A 3 13.20 10.79 10.31
C ASN A 3 11.79 10.18 10.43
N ILE A 4 11.68 8.97 10.97
CA ILE A 4 10.41 8.23 11.15
C ILE A 4 9.81 8.45 12.55
N LYS A 5 10.65 8.69 13.55
CA LYS A 5 10.19 8.84 14.93
C LYS A 5 9.07 9.90 15.02
N ASP A 6 7.99 9.54 15.72
CA ASP A 6 6.78 10.35 15.93
C ASP A 6 5.98 10.73 14.67
N LYS A 7 6.30 10.17 13.48
CA LYS A 7 5.46 10.28 12.31
C LYS A 7 4.18 9.46 12.47
N VAL A 8 3.07 10.04 12.10
CA VAL A 8 1.77 9.36 12.03
C VAL A 8 1.62 8.74 10.66
N VAL A 9 1.52 7.41 10.62
CA VAL A 9 1.48 6.61 9.39
C VAL A 9 0.18 5.82 9.32
N ILE A 10 -0.64 6.09 8.32
CA ILE A 10 -1.81 5.26 7.98
C ILE A 10 -1.34 4.16 7.01
N ILE A 11 -1.70 2.90 7.30
CA ILE A 11 -1.39 1.75 6.44
C ILE A 11 -2.69 1.03 6.10
N THR A 12 -3.07 1.01 4.82
CA THR A 12 -4.20 0.22 4.34
C THR A 12 -3.76 -1.22 4.04
N GLY A 13 -4.67 -2.19 4.22
CA GLY A 13 -4.31 -3.60 4.05
C GLY A 13 -3.28 -4.10 5.08
N ALA A 14 -3.28 -3.52 6.28
CA ALA A 14 -2.30 -3.80 7.33
C ALA A 14 -2.41 -5.21 7.95
N SER A 15 -3.47 -5.97 7.65
CA SER A 15 -3.77 -7.25 8.32
C SER A 15 -2.94 -8.45 7.84
N SER A 16 -2.05 -8.29 6.86
CA SER A 16 -1.16 -9.35 6.36
C SER A 16 -0.08 -8.82 5.40
N GLY A 17 0.89 -9.68 5.08
CA GLY A 17 1.89 -9.48 4.02
C GLY A 17 2.69 -8.19 4.18
N ILE A 18 2.82 -7.43 3.08
CA ILE A 18 3.63 -6.19 3.04
C ILE A 18 3.12 -5.15 4.05
N GLY A 19 1.80 -5.00 4.20
CA GLY A 19 1.21 -4.03 5.12
C GLY A 19 1.53 -4.33 6.59
N GLU A 20 1.45 -5.61 6.98
CA GLU A 20 1.82 -6.07 8.33
C GLU A 20 3.32 -5.89 8.58
N ALA A 21 4.17 -6.30 7.62
CA ALA A 21 5.60 -6.16 7.73
C ALA A 21 6.02 -4.68 7.82
N ALA A 22 5.43 -3.81 6.99
CA ALA A 22 5.68 -2.37 7.04
C ALA A 22 5.24 -1.75 8.38
N ALA A 23 4.11 -2.22 8.95
CA ALA A 23 3.67 -1.76 10.25
C ALA A 23 4.68 -2.11 11.35
N LYS A 24 5.16 -3.35 11.40
CA LYS A 24 6.17 -3.79 12.38
C LYS A 24 7.48 -3.03 12.23
N GLU A 25 7.98 -2.88 11.01
CA GLU A 25 9.22 -2.17 10.72
C GLU A 25 9.14 -0.69 11.11
N LEU A 26 8.05 0.01 10.72
CA LEU A 26 7.87 1.42 11.05
C LEU A 26 7.65 1.66 12.55
N ALA A 27 6.93 0.76 13.24
CA ALA A 27 6.76 0.81 14.69
C ALA A 27 8.11 0.69 15.42
N SER A 28 8.99 -0.21 14.97
CA SER A 28 10.34 -0.38 15.55
C SER A 28 11.20 0.88 15.42
N LYS A 29 10.89 1.76 14.46
CA LYS A 29 11.53 3.06 14.23
C LYS A 29 10.85 4.21 14.98
N GLY A 30 9.81 3.93 15.76
CA GLY A 30 9.09 4.90 16.57
C GLY A 30 7.98 5.67 15.85
N ALA A 31 7.45 5.17 14.73
CA ALA A 31 6.24 5.70 14.12
C ALA A 31 5.01 5.43 14.99
N LYS A 32 4.00 6.29 14.89
CA LYS A 32 2.65 6.09 15.42
C LYS A 32 1.76 5.59 14.29
N LEU A 33 1.20 4.39 14.45
CA LEU A 33 0.52 3.70 13.37
C LEU A 33 -0.99 3.77 13.48
N VAL A 34 -1.65 3.92 12.34
CA VAL A 34 -3.08 3.74 12.16
C VAL A 34 -3.27 2.59 11.17
N LEU A 35 -3.62 1.42 11.71
CA LEU A 35 -3.75 0.18 10.95
C LEU A 35 -5.17 0.06 10.39
N ALA A 36 -5.30 -0.11 9.09
CA ALA A 36 -6.60 -0.21 8.43
C ALA A 36 -6.71 -1.48 7.58
N ALA A 37 -7.74 -2.27 7.81
CA ALA A 37 -8.12 -3.43 7.02
C ALA A 37 -9.53 -3.90 7.40
N ARG A 38 -10.05 -4.92 6.69
CA ARG A 38 -11.39 -5.49 6.97
C ARG A 38 -11.39 -6.51 8.11
N ARG A 39 -10.25 -7.18 8.38
CA ARG A 39 -10.14 -8.30 9.34
C ARG A 39 -9.76 -7.78 10.72
N GLU A 40 -10.76 -7.54 11.55
CA GLU A 40 -10.57 -6.92 12.87
C GLU A 40 -9.65 -7.72 13.78
N GLU A 41 -9.87 -9.03 13.92
CA GLU A 41 -9.06 -9.89 14.80
C GLU A 41 -7.56 -9.83 14.47
N ARG A 42 -7.22 -9.73 13.18
CA ARG A 42 -5.82 -9.58 12.75
C ARG A 42 -5.25 -8.20 13.07
N LEU A 43 -6.07 -7.15 12.96
CA LEU A 43 -5.66 -5.80 13.34
C LEU A 43 -5.41 -5.70 14.84
N GLN A 44 -6.30 -6.29 15.66
CA GLN A 44 -6.14 -6.37 17.11
C GLN A 44 -4.85 -7.08 17.50
N LYS A 45 -4.60 -8.25 16.89
CA LYS A 45 -3.38 -9.01 17.11
C LYS A 45 -2.14 -8.20 16.76
N LEU A 46 -2.11 -7.58 15.58
CA LEU A 46 -0.97 -6.77 15.12
C LEU A 46 -0.74 -5.57 16.04
N GLN A 47 -1.80 -4.87 16.45
CA GLN A 47 -1.68 -3.78 17.43
C GLN A 47 -1.05 -4.29 18.72
N GLY A 48 -1.52 -5.40 19.28
CA GLY A 48 -0.97 -5.98 20.51
C GLY A 48 0.51 -6.36 20.38
N GLU A 49 0.92 -6.94 19.25
CA GLU A 49 2.33 -7.28 18.99
C GLU A 49 3.22 -6.02 18.92
N ILE A 50 2.74 -4.95 18.30
CA ILE A 50 3.44 -3.67 18.21
C ILE A 50 3.57 -3.03 19.59
N GLU A 51 2.48 -2.98 20.38
CA GLU A 51 2.48 -2.40 21.73
C GLU A 51 3.37 -3.19 22.70
N GLN A 52 3.36 -4.51 22.63
CA GLN A 52 4.27 -5.38 23.42
C GLN A 52 5.74 -5.13 23.10
N SER A 53 6.04 -4.71 21.86
CA SER A 53 7.38 -4.34 21.43
C SER A 53 7.74 -2.88 21.75
N GLY A 54 6.87 -2.15 22.47
CA GLY A 54 7.08 -0.74 22.86
C GLY A 54 6.73 0.28 21.78
N GLY A 55 6.07 -0.15 20.69
CA GLY A 55 5.57 0.73 19.64
C GLY A 55 4.21 1.34 19.98
N THR A 56 3.71 2.19 19.09
CA THR A 56 2.39 2.85 19.21
C THR A 56 1.55 2.52 17.98
N ALA A 57 0.42 1.87 18.17
CA ALA A 57 -0.52 1.56 17.11
C ALA A 57 -1.97 1.67 17.59
N ILE A 58 -2.82 2.17 16.71
CA ILE A 58 -4.27 2.07 16.80
C ILE A 58 -4.79 1.42 15.53
N TYR A 59 -5.99 0.87 15.55
CA TYR A 59 -6.60 0.33 14.35
C TYR A 59 -8.03 0.85 14.12
N LYS A 60 -8.45 0.79 12.87
CA LYS A 60 -9.85 0.99 12.48
C LYS A 60 -10.21 -0.02 11.39
N VAL A 61 -11.30 -0.76 11.62
CA VAL A 61 -11.86 -1.64 10.57
C VAL A 61 -12.32 -0.76 9.42
N THR A 62 -11.77 -1.01 8.24
CA THR A 62 -11.96 -0.13 7.07
C THR A 62 -11.96 -0.95 5.79
N ASP A 63 -12.98 -0.74 4.96
CA ASP A 63 -13.00 -1.18 3.58
C ASP A 63 -12.60 -0.02 2.68
N VAL A 64 -11.48 -0.16 1.96
CA VAL A 64 -10.95 0.88 1.08
C VAL A 64 -11.88 1.21 -0.10
N THR A 65 -12.83 0.34 -0.43
CA THR A 65 -13.84 0.57 -1.47
C THR A 65 -14.94 1.54 -1.03
N SER A 66 -15.01 1.89 0.26
CA SER A 66 -15.94 2.85 0.82
C SER A 66 -15.26 4.20 1.05
N GLN A 67 -15.62 5.21 0.24
CA GLN A 67 -15.13 6.58 0.41
C GLN A 67 -15.39 7.09 1.84
N ALA A 68 -16.60 6.89 2.37
CA ALA A 68 -16.96 7.34 3.71
C ALA A 68 -16.08 6.71 4.80
N GLN A 69 -15.76 5.41 4.71
CA GLN A 69 -14.88 4.77 5.68
C GLN A 69 -13.45 5.28 5.58
N MET A 70 -12.97 5.67 4.38
CA MET A 70 -11.65 6.28 4.22
C MET A 70 -11.61 7.69 4.83
N GLU A 71 -12.65 8.49 4.67
CA GLU A 71 -12.79 9.79 5.34
C GLU A 71 -12.83 9.63 6.87
N GLU A 72 -13.59 8.67 7.38
CA GLU A 72 -13.62 8.34 8.80
C GLU A 72 -12.27 7.86 9.34
N LEU A 73 -11.50 7.08 8.55
CA LEU A 73 -10.15 6.65 8.92
C LEU A 73 -9.20 7.83 9.08
N ALA A 74 -9.22 8.77 8.13
CA ALA A 74 -8.41 9.98 8.20
C ALA A 74 -8.81 10.86 9.38
N ALA A 75 -10.11 11.05 9.61
CA ALA A 75 -10.63 11.79 10.77
C ALA A 75 -10.22 11.14 12.09
N TYR A 76 -10.24 9.81 12.17
CA TYR A 76 -9.79 9.06 13.34
C TYR A 76 -8.30 9.27 13.61
N ALA A 77 -7.45 9.20 12.57
CA ALA A 77 -6.02 9.47 12.72
C ALA A 77 -5.75 10.90 13.22
N LEU A 78 -6.45 11.88 12.68
CA LEU A 78 -6.34 13.29 13.11
C LEU A 78 -6.82 13.49 14.55
N LYS A 79 -7.92 12.84 14.94
CA LYS A 79 -8.44 12.91 16.31
C LYS A 79 -7.45 12.37 17.34
N GLU A 80 -6.85 11.20 17.05
CA GLU A 80 -5.99 10.50 18.01
C GLU A 80 -4.56 11.04 18.05
N PHE A 81 -4.03 11.52 16.91
CA PHE A 81 -2.62 11.93 16.79
C PHE A 81 -2.41 13.37 16.33
N GLY A 82 -3.46 14.09 15.96
CA GLY A 82 -3.41 15.50 15.58
C GLY A 82 -2.86 15.80 14.19
N LYS A 83 -2.34 14.80 13.46
CA LYS A 83 -1.74 14.95 12.13
C LYS A 83 -1.73 13.64 11.35
N ILE A 84 -1.44 13.74 10.04
CA ILE A 84 -1.15 12.59 9.18
C ILE A 84 0.12 12.91 8.40
N ASP A 85 1.22 12.21 8.69
CA ASP A 85 2.50 12.45 8.01
C ASP A 85 2.67 11.55 6.78
N VAL A 86 2.19 10.29 6.84
CA VAL A 86 2.37 9.30 5.77
C VAL A 86 1.09 8.50 5.55
N LEU A 87 0.77 8.27 4.28
CA LEU A 87 -0.21 7.28 3.85
C LEU A 87 0.50 6.18 3.07
N VAL A 88 0.33 4.92 3.48
CA VAL A 88 0.76 3.74 2.71
C VAL A 88 -0.47 3.06 2.13
N ASN A 89 -0.74 3.29 0.85
CA ASN A 89 -1.77 2.61 0.07
C ASN A 89 -1.27 1.22 -0.34
N ASN A 90 -1.47 0.25 0.56
CA ASN A 90 -1.01 -1.12 0.36
C ASN A 90 -2.17 -2.10 0.09
N ALA A 91 -3.40 -1.81 0.48
CA ALA A 91 -4.53 -2.68 0.21
C ALA A 91 -4.65 -2.98 -1.29
N GLY A 92 -4.81 -4.26 -1.63
CA GLY A 92 -4.93 -4.70 -3.01
C GLY A 92 -5.35 -6.16 -3.12
N ILE A 93 -5.85 -6.54 -4.28
CA ILE A 93 -6.18 -7.91 -4.66
C ILE A 93 -5.63 -8.21 -6.06
N MET A 94 -5.44 -9.51 -6.37
CA MET A 94 -4.81 -9.95 -7.61
C MET A 94 -5.50 -11.19 -8.21
N PRO A 95 -6.83 -11.24 -8.35
CA PRO A 95 -7.45 -12.30 -9.13
C PRO A 95 -6.90 -12.32 -10.55
N GLN A 96 -6.49 -13.50 -11.03
CA GLN A 96 -5.94 -13.65 -12.35
C GLN A 96 -6.68 -14.74 -13.12
N ALA A 97 -7.05 -14.43 -14.36
CA ALA A 97 -7.62 -15.34 -15.33
C ALA A 97 -7.49 -14.76 -16.74
N PHE A 98 -7.48 -15.63 -17.77
CA PHE A 98 -7.59 -15.16 -19.15
C PHE A 98 -8.92 -14.44 -19.38
N LEU A 99 -8.93 -13.35 -20.17
CA LEU A 99 -10.11 -12.53 -20.40
C LEU A 99 -11.31 -13.29 -20.94
N PHE A 100 -11.08 -14.35 -21.76
CA PHE A 100 -12.16 -15.18 -22.31
C PHE A 100 -12.96 -15.95 -21.22
N LYS A 101 -12.39 -16.11 -20.00
CA LYS A 101 -13.09 -16.74 -18.86
C LYS A 101 -14.15 -15.81 -18.22
N LYS A 102 -14.15 -14.53 -18.60
CA LYS A 102 -15.21 -13.53 -18.26
C LYS A 102 -15.46 -13.41 -16.74
N MET A 103 -14.41 -13.37 -15.94
CA MET A 103 -14.51 -13.19 -14.48
C MET A 103 -14.84 -11.72 -14.13
N VAL A 104 -15.99 -11.22 -14.59
CA VAL A 104 -16.34 -9.78 -14.56
C VAL A 104 -16.41 -9.25 -13.12
N ASP A 105 -16.97 -10.01 -12.18
CA ASP A 105 -17.05 -9.61 -10.77
C ASP A 105 -15.66 -9.39 -10.15
N GLU A 106 -14.68 -10.21 -10.52
CA GLU A 106 -13.29 -10.04 -10.07
C GLU A 106 -12.64 -8.81 -10.72
N TRP A 107 -12.97 -8.48 -11.95
CA TRP A 107 -12.49 -7.26 -12.60
C TRP A 107 -13.00 -6.02 -11.89
N ASP A 108 -14.30 -5.99 -11.59
CA ASP A 108 -14.92 -4.89 -10.85
C ASP A 108 -14.30 -4.74 -9.45
N GLN A 109 -14.12 -5.85 -8.73
CA GLN A 109 -13.45 -5.84 -7.42
C GLN A 109 -12.00 -5.31 -7.51
N MET A 110 -11.23 -5.71 -8.54
CA MET A 110 -9.86 -5.19 -8.73
C MET A 110 -9.85 -3.68 -8.99
N ILE A 111 -10.78 -3.18 -9.79
CA ILE A 111 -10.90 -1.74 -10.06
C ILE A 111 -11.28 -1.00 -8.78
N ASP A 112 -12.25 -1.52 -8.04
CA ASP A 112 -12.74 -0.91 -6.81
C ASP A 112 -11.65 -0.86 -5.73
N VAL A 113 -10.95 -1.97 -5.50
CA VAL A 113 -9.90 -2.03 -4.46
C VAL A 113 -8.62 -1.33 -4.92
N ASN A 114 -8.08 -1.70 -6.08
CA ASN A 114 -6.72 -1.30 -6.48
C ASN A 114 -6.66 0.11 -7.06
N ILE A 115 -7.77 0.65 -7.58
CA ILE A 115 -7.82 2.00 -8.18
C ILE A 115 -8.65 2.94 -7.31
N LYS A 116 -9.96 2.68 -7.13
CA LYS A 116 -10.81 3.57 -6.35
C LYS A 116 -10.38 3.65 -4.89
N GLY A 117 -9.98 2.51 -4.29
CA GLY A 117 -9.46 2.48 -2.92
C GLY A 117 -8.24 3.39 -2.72
N VAL A 118 -7.32 3.41 -3.68
CA VAL A 118 -6.16 4.32 -3.67
C VAL A 118 -6.61 5.78 -3.78
N LEU A 119 -7.53 6.08 -4.69
CA LEU A 119 -8.06 7.44 -4.88
C LEU A 119 -8.83 7.95 -3.66
N TYR A 120 -9.65 7.11 -3.04
CA TYR A 120 -10.40 7.49 -1.82
C TYR A 120 -9.47 7.75 -0.64
N ALA A 121 -8.42 6.93 -0.49
CA ALA A 121 -7.42 7.14 0.54
C ALA A 121 -6.64 8.45 0.34
N ILE A 122 -6.23 8.74 -0.90
CA ILE A 122 -5.59 10.03 -1.26
C ILE A 122 -6.53 11.18 -0.95
N ALA A 123 -7.79 11.12 -1.40
CA ALA A 123 -8.78 12.18 -1.18
C ALA A 123 -9.01 12.46 0.31
N ALA A 124 -8.99 11.41 1.14
CA ALA A 124 -9.21 11.54 2.59
C ALA A 124 -8.07 12.23 3.34
N VAL A 125 -6.81 12.01 2.93
CA VAL A 125 -5.64 12.56 3.66
C VAL A 125 -5.09 13.84 3.06
N LEU A 126 -5.27 14.05 1.76
CA LEU A 126 -4.65 15.16 1.02
C LEU A 126 -5.01 16.55 1.59
N PRO A 127 -6.27 16.85 2.00
CA PRO A 127 -6.59 18.15 2.58
C PRO A 127 -5.73 18.49 3.81
N SER A 128 -5.57 17.56 4.75
CA SER A 128 -4.77 17.77 5.96
C SER A 128 -3.28 17.90 5.66
N MET A 129 -2.74 17.09 4.73
CA MET A 129 -1.34 17.19 4.30
C MET A 129 -1.06 18.52 3.60
N ARG A 130 -1.98 19.02 2.78
CA ARG A 130 -1.87 20.35 2.13
C ARG A 130 -1.90 21.49 3.14
N GLU A 131 -2.76 21.42 4.15
CA GLU A 131 -2.80 22.39 5.25
C GLU A 131 -1.49 22.39 6.04
N GLN A 132 -0.94 21.20 6.32
CA GLN A 132 0.36 21.02 6.99
C GLN A 132 1.54 21.47 6.12
N LYS A 133 1.37 21.62 4.80
CA LYS A 133 2.43 21.78 3.79
C LYS A 133 3.51 20.72 3.93
N SER A 134 3.12 19.52 4.24
CA SER A 134 4.00 18.36 4.44
C SER A 134 3.19 17.08 4.40
N GLY A 135 3.73 16.06 3.73
CA GLY A 135 3.11 14.75 3.68
C GLY A 135 3.93 13.78 2.83
N HIS A 136 3.61 12.50 2.92
CA HIS A 136 4.19 11.49 2.04
C HIS A 136 3.15 10.43 1.71
N ILE A 137 2.82 10.27 0.44
CA ILE A 137 1.90 9.24 -0.05
C ILE A 137 2.71 8.16 -0.75
N ILE A 138 2.60 6.93 -0.28
CA ILE A 138 3.27 5.75 -0.83
C ILE A 138 2.21 4.83 -1.41
N ASN A 139 2.27 4.57 -2.70
CA ASN A 139 1.34 3.70 -3.40
C ASN A 139 2.02 2.38 -3.79
N LEU A 140 1.44 1.25 -3.39
CA LEU A 140 1.91 -0.08 -3.79
C LEU A 140 1.35 -0.45 -5.16
N SER A 141 2.22 -0.34 -6.19
CA SER A 141 1.98 -0.89 -7.51
C SER A 141 2.50 -2.34 -7.57
N SER A 142 3.20 -2.69 -8.61
CA SER A 142 3.82 -4.00 -8.88
C SER A 142 4.73 -3.89 -10.09
N VAL A 143 5.61 -4.85 -10.33
CA VAL A 143 6.22 -5.07 -11.65
C VAL A 143 5.17 -5.25 -12.75
N ALA A 144 3.97 -5.72 -12.41
CA ALA A 144 2.80 -5.76 -13.29
C ALA A 144 2.29 -4.36 -13.71
N GLY A 145 2.73 -3.29 -13.06
CA GLY A 145 2.53 -1.90 -13.50
C GLY A 145 3.55 -1.43 -14.54
N HIS A 146 4.51 -2.27 -14.91
CA HIS A 146 5.56 -2.00 -15.91
C HIS A 146 5.49 -3.00 -17.06
N ASN A 147 5.07 -4.23 -16.79
CA ASN A 147 4.99 -5.31 -17.75
C ASN A 147 3.57 -5.86 -17.82
N ILE A 148 3.20 -6.38 -18.98
CA ILE A 148 1.91 -7.03 -19.20
C ILE A 148 2.17 -8.51 -19.50
N TYR A 149 1.35 -9.38 -18.93
CA TYR A 149 1.44 -10.82 -19.17
C TYR A 149 0.05 -11.47 -19.30
N PRO A 150 -0.07 -12.54 -20.07
CA PRO A 150 -1.34 -13.26 -20.24
C PRO A 150 -1.90 -13.75 -18.89
N GLY A 151 -3.22 -13.68 -18.74
CA GLY A 151 -3.92 -14.01 -17.48
C GLY A 151 -3.91 -12.90 -16.42
N GLY A 152 -2.94 -11.99 -16.47
CA GLY A 152 -2.86 -10.83 -15.55
C GLY A 152 -3.37 -9.53 -16.12
N THR A 153 -4.06 -9.51 -17.25
CA THR A 153 -4.38 -8.29 -18.02
C THR A 153 -5.06 -7.20 -17.17
N VAL A 154 -6.11 -7.53 -16.42
CA VAL A 154 -6.83 -6.55 -15.62
C VAL A 154 -6.00 -6.10 -14.43
N TYR A 155 -5.33 -7.03 -13.74
CA TYR A 155 -4.40 -6.68 -12.66
C TYR A 155 -3.30 -5.73 -13.14
N CYS A 156 -2.65 -6.05 -14.26
CA CYS A 156 -1.65 -5.18 -14.89
C CYS A 156 -2.24 -3.80 -15.18
N GLY A 157 -3.45 -3.73 -15.74
CA GLY A 157 -4.16 -2.48 -15.98
C GLY A 157 -4.34 -1.64 -14.71
N THR A 158 -4.77 -2.27 -13.59
CA THR A 158 -4.91 -1.56 -12.32
C THR A 158 -3.58 -1.04 -11.79
N LYS A 159 -2.50 -1.82 -11.92
CA LYS A 159 -1.16 -1.42 -11.43
C LYS A 159 -0.49 -0.36 -12.31
N HIS A 160 -0.76 -0.34 -13.62
CA HIS A 160 -0.40 0.78 -14.50
C HIS A 160 -1.18 2.05 -14.12
N ALA A 161 -2.48 1.93 -13.80
CA ALA A 161 -3.26 3.06 -13.33
C ALA A 161 -2.70 3.65 -12.02
N VAL A 162 -2.32 2.82 -11.04
CA VAL A 162 -1.69 3.29 -9.79
C VAL A 162 -0.40 4.07 -10.06
N ARG A 163 0.44 3.63 -11.01
CA ARG A 163 1.64 4.37 -11.40
C ARG A 163 1.29 5.73 -12.01
N ALA A 164 0.33 5.76 -12.92
CA ALA A 164 -0.11 7.01 -13.56
C ALA A 164 -0.69 7.99 -12.52
N ILE A 165 -1.52 7.50 -11.59
CA ILE A 165 -2.08 8.28 -10.49
C ILE A 165 -0.96 8.84 -9.59
N SER A 166 0.03 8.01 -9.26
CA SER A 166 1.16 8.43 -8.41
C SER A 166 1.97 9.55 -9.07
N GLU A 167 2.29 9.42 -10.34
CA GLU A 167 3.05 10.44 -11.07
C GLU A 167 2.23 11.71 -11.28
N GLY A 168 0.94 11.60 -11.63
CA GLY A 168 0.05 12.76 -11.74
C GLY A 168 -0.03 13.55 -10.44
N LEU A 169 -0.30 12.86 -9.31
CA LEU A 169 -0.36 13.48 -8.00
C LEU A 169 0.97 14.15 -7.62
N ARG A 170 2.11 13.48 -7.89
CA ARG A 170 3.43 14.06 -7.64
C ARG A 170 3.63 15.39 -8.38
N GLN A 171 3.22 15.47 -9.65
CA GLN A 171 3.34 16.68 -10.46
C GLN A 171 2.42 17.78 -9.93
N GLU A 172 1.17 17.46 -9.59
CA GLU A 172 0.20 18.41 -9.05
C GLU A 172 0.67 19.03 -7.74
N GLU A 173 1.21 18.21 -6.83
CA GLU A 173 1.69 18.66 -5.53
C GLU A 173 2.99 19.46 -5.64
N ALA A 174 3.88 19.08 -6.56
CA ALA A 174 5.08 19.86 -6.88
C ALA A 174 4.73 21.25 -7.45
N MET A 175 3.78 21.32 -8.40
CA MET A 175 3.30 22.58 -8.96
C MET A 175 2.61 23.48 -7.92
N SER A 176 1.94 22.86 -6.96
CA SER A 176 1.23 23.57 -5.87
C SER A 176 2.15 23.99 -4.71
N GLY A 177 3.41 23.57 -4.68
CA GLY A 177 4.38 23.91 -3.63
C GLY A 177 3.98 23.41 -2.23
N THR A 178 3.34 22.25 -2.16
CA THR A 178 2.80 21.70 -0.89
C THR A 178 3.83 20.91 -0.08
N ASN A 179 5.00 20.60 -0.65
CA ASN A 179 6.02 19.73 -0.09
C ASN A 179 5.50 18.29 0.22
N ILE A 180 4.44 17.86 -0.46
CA ILE A 180 3.94 16.49 -0.36
C ILE A 180 4.74 15.62 -1.32
N ARG A 181 5.38 14.57 -0.77
CA ARG A 181 6.10 13.56 -1.55
C ARG A 181 5.17 12.45 -1.99
N VAL A 182 5.44 11.90 -3.16
CA VAL A 182 4.73 10.72 -3.66
C VAL A 182 5.75 9.68 -4.11
N THR A 183 5.60 8.45 -3.60
CA THR A 183 6.45 7.32 -3.96
C THR A 183 5.59 6.17 -4.48
N ASN A 184 5.93 5.68 -5.67
CA ASN A 184 5.39 4.43 -6.20
C ASN A 184 6.35 3.27 -5.88
N VAL A 185 5.88 2.25 -5.17
CA VAL A 185 6.65 1.03 -4.89
C VAL A 185 6.11 -0.10 -5.75
N SER A 186 6.97 -0.73 -6.54
CA SER A 186 6.63 -1.77 -7.51
C SER A 186 7.33 -3.09 -7.17
N PRO A 187 6.77 -3.92 -6.27
CA PRO A 187 7.32 -5.23 -5.94
C PRO A 187 7.19 -6.23 -7.08
N GLY A 188 8.16 -7.15 -7.17
CA GLY A 188 8.03 -8.41 -7.89
C GLY A 188 7.31 -9.47 -7.06
N ALA A 189 7.78 -10.73 -7.14
CA ALA A 189 7.24 -11.83 -6.35
C ALA A 189 7.58 -11.65 -4.86
N VAL A 190 6.55 -11.49 -4.03
CA VAL A 190 6.64 -11.34 -2.56
C VAL A 190 5.72 -12.34 -1.89
N SER A 191 6.22 -13.06 -0.89
CA SER A 191 5.44 -14.00 -0.11
C SER A 191 4.32 -13.27 0.65
N SER A 192 3.07 -13.53 0.28
CA SER A 192 1.89 -12.91 0.88
C SER A 192 0.61 -13.71 0.54
N GLU A 193 -0.49 -13.39 1.23
CA GLU A 193 -1.81 -13.96 0.94
C GLU A 193 -2.44 -13.44 -0.38
N LEU A 194 -1.74 -12.59 -1.14
CA LEU A 194 -2.27 -12.00 -2.36
C LEU A 194 -2.65 -13.07 -3.41
N LEU A 195 -1.89 -14.18 -3.45
CA LEU A 195 -2.17 -15.33 -4.31
C LEU A 195 -3.54 -15.97 -4.04
N ASP A 196 -4.00 -15.91 -2.80
CA ASP A 196 -5.27 -16.52 -2.40
C ASP A 196 -6.49 -15.79 -2.94
N THR A 197 -6.29 -14.58 -3.48
CA THR A 197 -7.35 -13.82 -4.15
C THR A 197 -7.66 -14.34 -5.56
N THR A 198 -6.82 -15.19 -6.15
CA THR A 198 -7.06 -15.82 -7.45
C THR A 198 -7.95 -17.04 -7.32
N SER A 199 -9.14 -17.01 -7.91
CA SER A 199 -10.11 -18.12 -7.87
C SER A 199 -9.92 -19.14 -8.98
N ASP A 200 -9.40 -18.73 -10.16
CA ASP A 200 -9.15 -19.61 -11.30
C ASP A 200 -8.02 -20.61 -11.00
N ALA A 201 -8.36 -21.90 -10.95
CA ALA A 201 -7.45 -22.96 -10.54
C ALA A 201 -6.20 -23.09 -11.42
N GLU A 202 -6.35 -22.89 -12.73
CA GLU A 202 -5.24 -23.00 -13.69
C GLU A 202 -4.26 -21.83 -13.50
N SER A 203 -4.77 -20.60 -13.41
CA SER A 203 -3.96 -19.41 -13.15
C SER A 203 -3.30 -19.48 -11.78
N LYS A 204 -4.01 -19.97 -10.75
CA LYS A 204 -3.47 -20.14 -9.39
C LYS A 204 -2.33 -21.14 -9.36
N ALA A 205 -2.42 -22.23 -10.11
CA ALA A 205 -1.32 -23.21 -10.22
C ALA A 205 -0.06 -22.60 -10.84
N GLY A 206 -0.21 -21.84 -11.91
CA GLY A 206 0.91 -21.12 -12.54
C GLY A 206 1.54 -20.06 -11.61
N LEU A 207 0.71 -19.31 -10.90
CA LEU A 207 1.18 -18.34 -9.91
C LEU A 207 1.94 -19.03 -8.76
N ASN A 208 1.44 -20.13 -8.22
CA ASN A 208 2.13 -20.86 -7.15
C ASN A 208 3.52 -21.31 -7.57
N GLU A 209 3.71 -21.74 -8.83
CA GLU A 209 5.03 -22.06 -9.35
C GLU A 209 5.93 -20.83 -9.45
N PHE A 210 5.41 -19.74 -10.03
CA PHE A 210 6.16 -18.50 -10.16
C PHE A 210 6.58 -17.92 -8.79
N TYR A 211 5.71 -17.99 -7.78
CA TYR A 211 6.00 -17.43 -6.45
C TYR A 211 6.94 -18.27 -5.59
N LYS A 212 7.44 -19.40 -6.07
CA LYS A 212 8.53 -20.15 -5.39
C LYS A 212 9.82 -19.34 -5.26
N ILE A 213 9.99 -18.33 -6.10
CA ILE A 213 11.13 -17.39 -6.04
C ILE A 213 10.88 -16.16 -5.15
N ALA A 214 9.71 -16.09 -4.49
CA ALA A 214 9.29 -14.89 -3.76
C ALA A 214 10.27 -14.54 -2.63
N ILE A 215 10.48 -13.24 -2.46
CA ILE A 215 11.16 -12.68 -1.29
C ILE A 215 10.17 -12.41 -0.16
N ASP A 216 10.67 -12.27 1.06
CA ASP A 216 9.87 -11.94 2.21
C ASP A 216 9.32 -10.50 2.14
N ALA A 217 8.14 -10.29 2.72
CA ALA A 217 7.47 -9.00 2.79
C ALA A 217 8.33 -7.92 3.49
N ASP A 218 9.20 -8.32 4.41
CA ASP A 218 10.14 -7.45 5.11
C ASP A 218 11.09 -6.71 4.14
N SER A 219 11.40 -7.30 3.00
CA SER A 219 12.23 -6.65 1.97
C SER A 219 11.54 -5.41 1.39
N ILE A 220 10.23 -5.46 1.23
CA ILE A 220 9.43 -4.33 0.76
C ILE A 220 9.18 -3.34 1.90
N ALA A 221 8.97 -3.83 3.13
CA ALA A 221 8.85 -2.98 4.31
C ALA A 221 10.09 -2.10 4.51
N ARG A 222 11.30 -2.65 4.37
CA ARG A 222 12.56 -1.87 4.41
C ARG A 222 12.64 -0.82 3.31
N ALA A 223 12.17 -1.12 2.09
CA ALA A 223 12.16 -0.16 1.00
C ALA A 223 11.16 1.00 1.24
N ILE A 224 9.98 0.70 1.78
CA ILE A 224 9.01 1.71 2.23
C ILE A 224 9.64 2.59 3.30
N THR A 225 10.24 1.99 4.30
CA THR A 225 10.97 2.66 5.39
C THR A 225 12.06 3.59 4.85
N PHE A 226 12.88 3.10 3.92
CA PHE A 226 13.92 3.88 3.27
C PHE A 226 13.37 5.14 2.57
N ALA A 227 12.24 5.02 1.87
CA ALA A 227 11.60 6.18 1.21
C ALA A 227 11.11 7.21 2.23
N ILE A 228 10.54 6.76 3.37
CA ILE A 228 10.06 7.65 4.43
C ILE A 228 11.21 8.38 5.13
N GLU A 229 12.35 7.69 5.35
CA GLU A 229 13.52 8.22 6.07
C GLU A 229 14.25 9.34 5.33
N GLN A 230 14.01 9.51 4.03
CA GLN A 230 14.66 10.58 3.28
C GLN A 230 14.32 11.97 3.84
N PRO A 231 15.23 12.94 3.72
CA PRO A 231 14.94 14.34 4.05
C PRO A 231 13.68 14.85 3.36
N SER A 232 13.03 15.85 3.94
CA SER A 232 11.73 16.36 3.46
C SER A 232 11.78 16.96 2.05
N ASP A 233 12.96 17.40 1.61
CA ASP A 233 13.24 17.96 0.29
C ASP A 233 13.70 16.90 -0.73
N VAL A 234 13.79 15.63 -0.32
CA VAL A 234 14.17 14.50 -1.18
C VAL A 234 12.98 13.56 -1.38
N ALA A 235 12.55 13.37 -2.61
CA ALA A 235 11.51 12.42 -2.98
C ALA A 235 12.09 11.24 -3.78
N ILE A 236 11.86 10.03 -3.29
CA ILE A 236 12.03 8.81 -4.09
C ILE A 236 10.73 8.61 -4.88
N ASN A 237 10.74 8.85 -6.17
CA ASN A 237 9.51 8.83 -6.95
C ASN A 237 9.04 7.41 -7.27
N GLU A 238 9.99 6.50 -7.54
CA GLU A 238 9.66 5.11 -7.87
C GLU A 238 10.78 4.15 -7.40
N MET A 239 10.35 2.98 -6.91
CA MET A 239 11.24 1.86 -6.59
C MET A 239 10.68 0.57 -7.16
N ILE A 240 11.51 -0.16 -7.92
CA ILE A 240 11.20 -1.48 -8.45
C ILE A 240 12.07 -2.50 -7.70
N ILE A 241 11.45 -3.45 -6.99
CA ILE A 241 12.12 -4.41 -6.14
C ILE A 241 11.73 -5.81 -6.56
N ARG A 242 12.70 -6.63 -6.95
CA ARG A 242 12.48 -8.01 -7.39
C ARG A 242 13.36 -8.99 -6.62
N PRO A 243 12.95 -10.25 -6.49
CA PRO A 243 13.91 -11.33 -6.27
C PRO A 243 15.05 -11.25 -7.31
N THR A 244 16.29 -11.48 -6.89
CA THR A 244 17.45 -11.37 -7.78
C THR A 244 17.40 -12.37 -8.96
N VAL A 245 16.61 -13.43 -8.81
CA VAL A 245 16.41 -14.47 -9.82
C VAL A 245 15.17 -14.25 -10.69
N GLN A 246 14.40 -13.19 -10.43
CA GLN A 246 13.18 -12.89 -11.20
C GLN A 246 13.54 -12.25 -12.54
N VAL A 247 13.14 -12.89 -13.63
CA VAL A 247 13.21 -12.36 -15.00
C VAL A 247 11.87 -11.74 -15.36
N GLY A 248 11.83 -10.44 -15.66
CA GLY A 248 10.60 -9.73 -16.06
C GLY A 248 9.84 -9.04 -14.92
#